data_246d7b7370c0a3308114c8322d1911ab
#
_entry.id   246d7b7370c0a3308114c8322d1911ab
#
_cell.length_a   1.000
_cell.length_b   1.000
_cell.length_c   1.000
_cell.angle_alpha   90.00
_cell.angle_beta   90.00
_cell.angle_gamma   90.00
#
_symmetry.space_group_name_H-M   'P 1'
#
loop_
_entity.id
_entity.type
_entity.pdbx_description
1 polymer ?
#
loop_
_entity_poly.entity_id
_entity_poly.type
_entity_poly.pdbx_seq_one_letter_code
_entity_poly.pdbx_strand_id
1 'polypeptide(L)'
;MTKNIFALSAATITICFSVGISADYYSGKGVIANCGSEATYDNGWCAGYIGSWADSDIDMVRRKACIPSDTSIGALKAVLMDYAEANPQDVEAMSGGELLQRAFSKKWPTDSTDDTVSQIYRKTC
;
A
#
# COMPACT_ATOMS: atom_id res chain seq x y z
N MET A 1 68.31 22.54 9.51
CA MET A 1 67.64 21.21 9.36
C MET A 1 66.16 21.35 9.76
N THR A 2 65.30 21.65 8.81
CA THR A 2 63.87 21.84 9.01
C THR A 2 63.13 20.59 8.61
N LYS A 3 62.53 19.88 9.59
CA LYS A 3 61.68 18.71 9.36
C LYS A 3 60.25 19.17 9.08
N ASN A 4 59.84 19.07 7.83
CA ASN A 4 58.43 19.26 7.45
C ASN A 4 57.63 18.02 7.84
N ILE A 5 56.75 18.18 8.80
CA ILE A 5 55.76 17.16 9.18
C ILE A 5 54.51 17.42 8.34
N PHE A 6 54.29 16.59 7.32
CA PHE A 6 53.03 16.57 6.59
C PHE A 6 51.97 15.88 7.45
N ALA A 7 51.03 16.66 7.97
CA ALA A 7 49.82 16.14 8.62
C ALA A 7 48.84 15.66 7.52
N LEU A 8 48.69 14.35 7.37
CA LEU A 8 47.63 13.76 6.55
C LEU A 8 46.30 13.91 7.32
N SER A 9 45.46 14.80 6.86
CA SER A 9 44.08 14.94 7.34
C SER A 9 43.24 13.85 6.70
N ALA A 10 42.88 12.80 7.45
CA ALA A 10 41.97 11.77 7.00
C ALA A 10 40.55 12.32 7.03
N ALA A 11 39.99 12.67 5.89
CA ALA A 11 38.59 13.05 5.74
C ALA A 11 37.73 11.79 5.83
N THR A 12 37.08 11.61 6.96
CA THR A 12 36.10 10.53 7.15
C THR A 12 34.81 10.87 6.42
N ILE A 13 34.57 10.25 5.27
CA ILE A 13 33.31 10.38 4.53
C ILE A 13 32.26 9.53 5.23
N THR A 14 31.39 10.17 6.01
CA THR A 14 30.23 9.52 6.59
C THR A 14 29.17 9.38 5.51
N ILE A 15 29.05 8.17 4.93
CA ILE A 15 27.99 7.83 3.99
C ILE A 15 26.71 7.65 4.81
N CYS A 16 25.83 8.66 4.86
CA CYS A 16 24.48 8.51 5.37
C CYS A 16 23.68 7.67 4.38
N PHE A 17 23.53 6.37 4.66
CA PHE A 17 22.53 5.54 4.02
C PHE A 17 21.16 6.04 4.49
N SER A 18 20.47 6.80 3.64
CA SER A 18 19.05 7.09 3.81
C SER A 18 18.30 5.80 3.54
N VAL A 19 18.07 5.00 4.57
CA VAL A 19 17.09 3.92 4.50
C VAL A 19 15.75 4.62 4.36
N GLY A 20 15.16 4.54 3.17
CA GLY A 20 13.81 5.04 2.93
C GLY A 20 12.87 4.29 3.88
N ILE A 21 12.49 4.95 4.98
CA ILE A 21 11.46 4.44 5.88
C ILE A 21 10.14 4.70 5.14
N SER A 22 9.65 3.69 4.44
CA SER A 22 8.27 3.68 4.02
C SER A 22 7.43 3.66 5.29
N ALA A 23 6.67 4.72 5.55
CA ALA A 23 5.76 4.78 6.69
C ALA A 23 4.49 3.97 6.39
N ASP A 24 4.64 2.69 6.12
CA ASP A 24 3.56 1.73 6.06
C ASP A 24 3.28 1.24 7.49
N TYR A 25 2.28 1.84 8.11
CA TYR A 25 1.90 1.54 9.49
C TYR A 25 1.40 0.10 9.67
N TYR A 26 0.88 -0.51 8.61
CA TYR A 26 0.32 -1.86 8.68
C TYR A 26 0.90 -2.74 7.58
N SER A 27 1.45 -3.89 7.97
CA SER A 27 1.83 -4.95 7.05
C SER A 27 0.60 -5.67 6.49
N GLY A 28 0.71 -6.26 5.31
CA GLY A 28 -0.35 -7.09 4.74
C GLY A 28 -0.80 -8.18 5.70
N LYS A 29 0.16 -8.86 6.35
CA LYS A 29 -0.10 -9.87 7.37
C LYS A 29 -0.93 -9.33 8.55
N GLY A 30 -0.61 -8.14 9.05
CA GLY A 30 -1.36 -7.50 10.13
C GLY A 30 -2.79 -7.17 9.71
N VAL A 31 -2.99 -6.66 8.51
CA VAL A 31 -4.33 -6.39 7.96
C VAL A 31 -5.14 -7.67 7.83
N ILE A 32 -4.57 -8.74 7.27
CA ILE A 32 -5.27 -10.01 7.12
C ILE A 32 -5.60 -10.66 8.46
N ALA A 33 -4.70 -10.60 9.44
CA ALA A 33 -4.96 -11.10 10.79
C ALA A 33 -6.16 -10.40 11.44
N ASN A 34 -6.22 -9.06 11.38
CA ASN A 34 -7.36 -8.30 11.91
C ASN A 34 -8.65 -8.55 11.13
N CYS A 35 -8.57 -8.61 9.80
CA CYS A 35 -9.74 -8.88 8.96
C CYS A 35 -10.27 -10.32 9.11
N GLY A 36 -9.43 -11.27 9.44
CA GLY A 36 -9.80 -12.66 9.69
C GLY A 36 -10.24 -12.94 11.12
N SER A 37 -10.10 -11.99 12.04
CA SER A 37 -10.47 -12.14 13.46
C SER A 37 -12.00 -12.12 13.64
N GLU A 38 -12.49 -12.92 14.59
CA GLU A 38 -13.89 -12.90 15.02
C GLU A 38 -14.16 -11.83 16.10
N ALA A 39 -13.11 -11.22 16.67
CA ALA A 39 -13.24 -10.20 17.68
C ALA A 39 -13.91 -8.93 17.10
N THR A 40 -14.90 -8.41 17.81
CA THR A 40 -15.68 -7.23 17.38
C THR A 40 -14.80 -6.01 17.10
N TYR A 41 -13.77 -5.80 17.92
CA TYR A 41 -12.82 -4.70 17.74
C TYR A 41 -12.06 -4.83 16.42
N ASP A 42 -11.49 -5.99 16.14
CA ASP A 42 -10.71 -6.25 14.93
C ASP A 42 -11.57 -6.16 13.67
N ASN A 43 -12.81 -6.66 13.73
CA ASN A 43 -13.77 -6.52 12.64
C ASN A 43 -14.11 -5.05 12.35
N GLY A 44 -14.32 -4.24 13.39
CA GLY A 44 -14.56 -2.81 13.27
C GLY A 44 -13.36 -2.08 12.70
N TRP A 45 -12.15 -2.43 13.18
CA TRP A 45 -10.90 -1.91 12.66
C TRP A 45 -10.73 -2.24 11.17
N CYS A 46 -10.94 -3.50 10.78
CA CYS A 46 -10.84 -3.95 9.39
C CYS A 46 -11.83 -3.19 8.49
N ALA A 47 -13.09 -3.05 8.92
CA ALA A 47 -14.10 -2.30 8.17
C ALA A 47 -13.69 -0.83 7.98
N GLY A 48 -13.20 -0.18 9.04
CA GLY A 48 -12.69 1.20 8.98
C GLY A 48 -11.47 1.35 8.09
N TYR A 49 -10.51 0.42 8.16
CA TYR A 49 -9.32 0.43 7.33
C TYR A 49 -9.65 0.29 5.84
N ILE A 50 -10.46 -0.69 5.47
CA ILE A 50 -10.91 -0.89 4.08
C ILE A 50 -11.75 0.29 3.61
N GLY A 51 -12.69 0.79 4.44
CA GLY A 51 -13.55 1.91 4.10
C GLY A 51 -12.75 3.20 3.88
N SER A 52 -11.83 3.54 4.77
CA SER A 52 -10.99 4.72 4.63
C SER A 52 -10.10 4.66 3.37
N TRP A 53 -9.60 3.47 3.04
CA TRP A 53 -8.86 3.26 1.81
C TRP A 53 -9.78 3.42 0.58
N ALA A 54 -11.02 2.92 0.64
CA ALA A 54 -11.98 3.04 -0.44
C ALA A 54 -12.48 4.48 -0.65
N ASP A 55 -12.60 5.27 0.43
CA ASP A 55 -13.12 6.64 0.41
C ASP A 55 -12.04 7.70 0.14
N SER A 56 -10.76 7.37 0.21
CA SER A 56 -9.71 8.37 0.03
C SER A 56 -9.61 8.83 -1.43
N ASP A 57 -10.08 10.05 -1.72
CA ASP A 57 -10.09 10.67 -3.05
C ASP A 57 -8.69 10.91 -3.62
N ILE A 58 -7.69 11.08 -2.74
CA ILE A 58 -6.31 11.40 -3.13
C ILE A 58 -5.67 10.26 -3.93
N ASP A 59 -6.08 9.03 -3.68
CA ASP A 59 -5.54 7.85 -4.34
C ASP A 59 -6.33 7.40 -5.58
N MET A 60 -7.45 8.03 -5.89
CA MET A 60 -8.25 7.70 -7.08
C MET A 60 -7.42 7.76 -8.36
N VAL A 61 -6.49 8.71 -8.46
CA VAL A 61 -5.57 8.83 -9.61
C VAL A 61 -4.54 7.70 -9.64
N ARG A 62 -4.22 7.13 -8.48
CA ARG A 62 -3.24 6.04 -8.34
C ARG A 62 -3.89 4.67 -8.28
N ARG A 63 -5.19 4.61 -8.02
CA ARG A 63 -5.93 3.36 -7.93
C ARG A 63 -6.15 2.78 -9.32
N LYS A 64 -5.60 1.64 -9.50
CA LYS A 64 -5.84 0.81 -10.70
C LYS A 64 -7.06 -0.10 -10.50
N ALA A 65 -8.08 0.36 -9.77
CA ALA A 65 -9.28 -0.43 -9.48
C ALA A 65 -10.55 0.42 -9.65
N CYS A 66 -11.50 -0.11 -10.42
CA CYS A 66 -12.81 0.48 -10.68
C CYS A 66 -13.87 -0.16 -9.77
N ILE A 67 -13.83 0.12 -8.47
CA ILE A 67 -14.79 -0.42 -7.51
C ILE A 67 -16.17 0.21 -7.75
N PRO A 68 -17.23 -0.59 -7.98
CA PRO A 68 -18.59 -0.05 -8.12
C PRO A 68 -19.04 0.71 -6.87
N SER A 69 -19.74 1.81 -7.05
CA SER A 69 -20.11 2.73 -5.96
C SER A 69 -21.10 2.12 -4.93
N ASP A 70 -21.78 1.04 -5.32
CA ASP A 70 -22.73 0.29 -4.47
C ASP A 70 -22.07 -0.91 -3.75
N THR A 71 -20.76 -1.06 -3.86
CA THR A 71 -20.02 -2.16 -3.23
C THR A 71 -20.00 -1.98 -1.71
N SER A 72 -20.52 -2.96 -0.97
CA SER A 72 -20.50 -2.94 0.49
C SER A 72 -19.11 -3.21 1.06
N ILE A 73 -18.83 -2.72 2.28
CA ILE A 73 -17.59 -3.02 3.01
C ILE A 73 -17.39 -4.54 3.18
N GLY A 74 -18.48 -5.28 3.42
CA GLY A 74 -18.42 -6.74 3.52
C GLY A 74 -17.96 -7.40 2.21
N ALA A 75 -18.41 -6.89 1.07
CA ALA A 75 -17.95 -7.37 -0.24
C ALA A 75 -16.46 -7.04 -0.50
N LEU A 76 -16.02 -5.84 -0.11
CA LEU A 76 -14.61 -5.47 -0.20
C LEU A 76 -13.73 -6.37 0.69
N LYS A 77 -14.19 -6.63 1.93
CA LYS A 77 -13.50 -7.57 2.84
C LYS A 77 -13.40 -8.97 2.24
N ALA A 78 -14.49 -9.50 1.67
CA ALA A 78 -14.48 -10.82 1.03
C ALA A 78 -13.44 -10.89 -0.11
N VAL A 79 -13.40 -9.89 -0.99
CA VAL A 79 -12.42 -9.81 -2.08
C VAL A 79 -10.97 -9.79 -1.55
N LEU A 80 -10.71 -9.04 -0.47
CA LEU A 80 -9.40 -8.99 0.15
C LEU A 80 -9.00 -10.36 0.72
N MET A 81 -9.91 -11.02 1.43
CA MET A 81 -9.63 -12.33 2.06
C MET A 81 -9.43 -13.42 1.02
N ASP A 82 -10.26 -13.47 -0.02
CA ASP A 82 -10.10 -14.42 -1.15
C ASP A 82 -8.76 -14.22 -1.87
N TYR A 83 -8.36 -12.94 -2.07
CA TYR A 83 -7.07 -12.64 -2.66
C TYR A 83 -5.92 -13.10 -1.79
N ALA A 84 -5.97 -12.83 -0.49
CA ALA A 84 -4.93 -13.20 0.46
C ALA A 84 -4.75 -14.72 0.57
N GLU A 85 -5.84 -15.48 0.57
CA GLU A 85 -5.80 -16.94 0.59
C GLU A 85 -5.10 -17.49 -0.67
N ALA A 86 -5.40 -16.92 -1.83
CA ALA A 86 -4.80 -17.34 -3.10
C ALA A 86 -3.35 -16.86 -3.30
N ASN A 87 -2.89 -15.85 -2.55
CA ASN A 87 -1.58 -15.20 -2.73
C ASN A 87 -0.86 -14.97 -1.39
N PRO A 88 -0.53 -16.03 -0.62
CA PRO A 88 0.06 -15.89 0.70
C PRO A 88 1.43 -15.20 0.68
N GLN A 89 2.19 -15.30 -0.41
CA GLN A 89 3.46 -14.59 -0.58
C GLN A 89 3.29 -13.06 -0.63
N ASP A 90 2.18 -12.56 -1.20
CA ASP A 90 1.89 -11.14 -1.24
C ASP A 90 1.52 -10.62 0.16
N VAL A 91 0.83 -11.42 0.95
CA VAL A 91 0.48 -11.11 2.34
C VAL A 91 1.74 -10.90 3.20
N GLU A 92 2.77 -11.71 2.99
CA GLU A 92 4.04 -11.59 3.73
C GLU A 92 4.94 -10.46 3.21
N ALA A 93 4.90 -10.14 1.91
CA ALA A 93 5.82 -9.21 1.27
C ALA A 93 5.30 -7.77 1.18
N MET A 94 3.98 -7.56 1.19
CA MET A 94 3.36 -6.26 0.92
C MET A 94 2.94 -5.53 2.19
N SER A 95 2.85 -4.20 2.07
CA SER A 95 2.10 -3.39 3.01
C SER A 95 0.59 -3.62 2.88
N GLY A 96 -0.17 -3.22 3.90
CA GLY A 96 -1.63 -3.36 3.87
C GLY A 96 -2.26 -2.59 2.71
N GLY A 97 -1.78 -1.38 2.42
CA GLY A 97 -2.29 -0.56 1.32
C GLY A 97 -2.00 -1.17 -0.06
N GLU A 98 -0.80 -1.70 -0.26
CA GLU A 98 -0.42 -2.39 -1.51
C GLU A 98 -1.23 -3.67 -1.71
N LEU A 99 -1.47 -4.42 -0.64
CA LEU A 99 -2.28 -5.64 -0.68
C LEU A 99 -3.72 -5.34 -1.09
N LEU A 100 -4.34 -4.30 -0.49
CA LEU A 100 -5.67 -3.81 -0.87
C LEU A 100 -5.71 -3.39 -2.33
N GLN A 101 -4.75 -2.58 -2.77
CA GLN A 101 -4.67 -2.14 -4.15
C GLN A 101 -4.59 -3.32 -5.12
N ARG A 102 -3.77 -4.31 -4.81
CA ARG A 102 -3.60 -5.48 -5.67
C ARG A 102 -4.84 -6.36 -5.72
N ALA A 103 -5.45 -6.61 -4.57
CA ALA A 103 -6.69 -7.39 -4.49
C ALA A 103 -7.83 -6.73 -5.30
N PHE A 104 -8.01 -5.43 -5.12
CA PHE A 104 -9.10 -4.71 -5.76
C PHE A 104 -8.85 -4.46 -7.25
N SER A 105 -7.63 -4.16 -7.68
CA SER A 105 -7.32 -4.02 -9.10
C SER A 105 -7.45 -5.34 -9.86
N LYS A 106 -7.21 -6.46 -9.22
CA LYS A 106 -7.43 -7.78 -9.81
C LYS A 106 -8.93 -8.07 -9.98
N LYS A 107 -9.75 -7.68 -9.01
CA LYS A 107 -11.21 -7.90 -9.06
C LYS A 107 -11.91 -6.91 -9.99
N TRP A 108 -11.50 -5.65 -9.96
CA TRP A 108 -12.07 -4.55 -10.74
C TRP A 108 -10.96 -3.79 -11.49
N PRO A 109 -10.45 -4.37 -12.59
CA PRO A 109 -9.39 -3.72 -13.35
C PRO A 109 -9.89 -2.43 -14.01
N THR A 110 -9.00 -1.45 -14.15
CA THR A 110 -9.27 -0.26 -14.96
C THR A 110 -8.96 -0.56 -16.42
N ASP A 111 -9.82 -0.12 -17.34
CA ASP A 111 -9.59 -0.22 -18.80
C ASP A 111 -8.59 0.81 -19.33
N SER A 112 -7.91 1.55 -18.46
CA SER A 112 -7.03 2.64 -18.87
C SER A 112 -5.69 2.12 -19.38
N THR A 113 -5.59 2.01 -20.70
CA THR A 113 -4.31 1.94 -21.43
C THR A 113 -3.74 3.34 -21.70
N ASP A 114 -4.37 4.41 -21.20
CA ASP A 114 -4.02 5.79 -21.50
C ASP A 114 -3.59 6.56 -20.25
N ASP A 115 -2.30 6.90 -20.19
CA ASP A 115 -1.60 7.56 -19.07
C ASP A 115 -1.94 9.05 -18.90
N THR A 116 -2.98 9.56 -19.55
CA THR A 116 -3.34 10.98 -19.44
C THR A 116 -4.22 11.25 -18.22
N VAL A 117 -3.62 11.83 -17.18
CA VAL A 117 -4.24 12.17 -15.88
C VAL A 117 -5.59 12.90 -16.00
N SER A 118 -5.81 13.66 -17.07
CA SER A 118 -7.07 14.40 -17.31
C SER A 118 -8.23 13.52 -17.78
N GLN A 119 -7.98 12.34 -18.30
CA GLN A 119 -9.02 11.39 -18.73
C GLN A 119 -9.49 10.46 -17.63
N ILE A 120 -8.66 10.24 -16.61
CA ILE A 120 -8.97 9.38 -15.46
C ILE A 120 -10.17 9.94 -14.66
N TYR A 121 -10.28 11.27 -14.55
CA TYR A 121 -11.40 11.93 -13.89
C TYR A 121 -12.75 11.82 -14.62
N ARG A 122 -12.75 11.45 -15.89
CA ARG A 122 -13.97 11.40 -16.72
C ARG A 122 -14.44 9.98 -17.04
N LYS A 123 -13.61 9.00 -16.82
CA LYS A 123 -14.02 7.61 -17.05
C LYS A 123 -14.59 7.08 -15.75
N THR A 124 -15.88 7.27 -15.59
CA THR A 124 -16.68 6.50 -14.61
C THR A 124 -16.40 5.03 -14.82
N CYS A 125 -15.90 4.42 -13.81
CA CYS A 125 -15.83 2.97 -13.71
C CYS A 125 -17.22 2.34 -13.89
#